data_f4b2c386ffb622bf6c8c04f4c3c60b66
#
_entry.id   f4b2c386ffb622bf6c8c04f4c3c60b66
#
_cell.length_a   1.000
_cell.length_b   1.000
_cell.length_c   1.000
_cell.angle_alpha   90.00
_cell.angle_beta   90.00
_cell.angle_gamma   90.00
#
_symmetry.space_group_name_H-M   'P 1'
#
loop_
_entity.id
_entity.type
_entity.pdbx_description
1 polymer ?
#
loop_
_entity_poly.entity_id
_entity_poly.type
_entity_poly.pdbx_seq_one_letter_code
_entity_poly.pdbx_strand_id
1 'polypeptide(L)'
;EYIGLNNQETNEFIQYWLHILERNKYNFIHFLINEECNEIATLKVNPKPETTIRIYMEFYGLENFTQINEQQLLKTERKGFTLVEWGGSDVSSKIKNNEL
;
A
#
# COMPACT_ATOMS: atom_id res chain seq x y z
N GLU A 1 -2.86 -3.91 10.34
CA GLU A 1 -2.40 -3.89 11.74
C GLU A 1 -0.89 -3.74 11.86
N TYR A 2 -0.17 -4.54 11.07
CA TYR A 2 1.29 -4.54 11.15
C TYR A 2 1.91 -3.16 10.88
N ILE A 3 1.31 -2.39 9.96
CA ILE A 3 1.83 -1.07 9.57
C ILE A 3 1.30 0.04 10.50
N GLY A 4 0.27 -0.23 11.25
CA GLY A 4 -0.36 0.74 12.15
C GLY A 4 -1.86 0.92 11.93
N LEU A 5 -2.44 0.19 10.97
CA LEU A 5 -3.88 0.19 10.75
C LEU A 5 -4.58 -0.59 11.86
N ASN A 6 -5.76 -0.13 12.25
CA ASN A 6 -6.58 -0.91 13.18
C ASN A 6 -7.33 -2.02 12.41
N ASN A 7 -8.07 -2.88 13.14
CA ASN A 7 -8.77 -4.02 12.53
C ASN A 7 -9.77 -3.60 11.46
N GLN A 8 -10.52 -2.55 11.70
CA GLN A 8 -11.51 -2.07 10.73
C GLN A 8 -10.85 -1.57 9.46
N GLU A 9 -9.80 -0.77 9.59
CA GLU A 9 -9.06 -0.24 8.45
C GLU A 9 -8.40 -1.35 7.65
N THR A 10 -7.82 -2.33 8.33
CA THR A 10 -7.21 -3.49 7.68
C THR A 10 -8.24 -4.27 6.88
N ASN A 11 -9.42 -4.52 7.47
CA ASN A 11 -10.49 -5.23 6.78
C ASN A 11 -11.01 -4.48 5.57
N GLU A 12 -11.16 -3.16 5.67
CA GLU A 12 -11.60 -2.32 4.54
C GLU A 12 -10.60 -2.38 3.39
N PHE A 13 -9.32 -2.30 3.71
CA PHE A 13 -8.24 -2.39 2.72
C PHE A 13 -8.28 -3.75 2.01
N ILE A 14 -8.37 -4.84 2.77
CA ILE A 14 -8.41 -6.20 2.23
C ILE A 14 -9.65 -6.39 1.35
N GLN A 15 -10.81 -5.98 1.81
CA GLN A 15 -12.06 -6.14 1.05
C GLN A 15 -12.02 -5.38 -0.28
N TYR A 16 -11.46 -4.20 -0.28
CA TYR A 16 -11.35 -3.41 -1.50
C TYR A 16 -10.45 -4.08 -2.54
N TRP A 17 -9.26 -4.54 -2.10
CA TRP A 17 -8.25 -5.05 -3.04
C TRP A 17 -8.41 -6.52 -3.40
N LEU A 18 -9.07 -7.32 -2.56
CA LEU A 18 -9.19 -8.75 -2.78
C LEU A 18 -9.80 -9.10 -4.14
N HIS A 19 -10.88 -8.42 -4.52
CA HIS A 19 -11.54 -8.66 -5.81
C HIS A 19 -10.63 -8.40 -7.00
N ILE A 20 -9.75 -7.42 -6.85
CA ILE A 20 -8.81 -7.04 -7.92
C ILE A 20 -7.68 -8.06 -7.99
N LEU A 21 -7.14 -8.45 -6.85
CA LEU A 21 -6.02 -9.39 -6.78
C LEU A 21 -6.42 -10.82 -7.20
N GLU A 22 -7.66 -11.21 -6.94
CA GLU A 22 -8.18 -12.53 -7.32
C GLU A 22 -8.19 -12.77 -8.83
N ARG A 23 -8.12 -11.73 -9.64
CA ARG A 23 -8.09 -11.83 -11.09
C ARG A 23 -6.79 -12.46 -11.61
N ASN A 24 -5.76 -12.44 -10.80
CA ASN A 24 -4.45 -12.97 -11.15
C ASN A 24 -4.17 -14.26 -10.38
N LYS A 25 -3.45 -15.18 -11.03
CA LYS A 25 -3.06 -16.43 -10.38
C LYS A 25 -2.13 -16.18 -9.21
N TYR A 26 -1.17 -15.28 -9.41
CA TYR A 26 -0.23 -14.82 -8.39
C TYR A 26 -0.10 -13.31 -8.53
N ASN A 27 0.29 -12.64 -7.45
CA ASN A 27 0.52 -11.19 -7.46
C ASN A 27 1.86 -10.87 -6.84
N PHE A 28 2.62 -10.00 -7.51
CA PHE A 28 3.73 -9.29 -6.89
C PHE A 28 3.16 -8.05 -6.21
N ILE A 29 3.52 -7.83 -4.95
CA ILE A 29 3.01 -6.70 -4.17
C ILE A 29 4.18 -5.96 -3.53
N HIS A 30 4.18 -4.64 -3.67
CA HIS A 30 5.14 -3.75 -3.05
C HIS A 30 4.40 -2.58 -2.43
N PHE A 31 4.74 -2.23 -1.19
CA PHE A 31 4.11 -1.12 -0.47
C PHE A 31 5.03 0.10 -0.41
N LEU A 32 4.44 1.27 -0.67
CA LEU A 32 5.03 2.56 -0.37
C LEU A 32 4.37 3.07 0.90
N ILE A 33 5.16 3.43 1.89
CA ILE A 33 4.65 3.79 3.23
C ILE A 33 5.07 5.21 3.56
N ASN A 34 4.09 6.01 4.02
CA ASN A 34 4.33 7.35 4.58
C ASN A 34 5.14 8.26 3.66
N GLU A 35 6.40 8.55 4.00
CA GLU A 35 7.23 9.50 3.26
C GLU A 35 7.43 9.10 1.80
N GLU A 36 7.50 7.81 1.52
CA GLU A 36 7.59 7.33 0.13
C GLU A 36 6.37 7.75 -0.68
N CYS A 37 5.19 7.87 -0.03
CA CYS A 37 3.99 8.34 -0.70
C CYS A 37 4.06 9.81 -1.10
N ASN A 38 4.88 10.61 -0.42
CA ASN A 38 5.04 12.04 -0.73
C ASN A 38 5.71 12.26 -2.09
N GLU A 39 6.44 11.28 -2.58
CA GLU A 39 7.03 11.33 -3.92
C GLU A 39 5.96 11.24 -5.00
N ILE A 40 4.81 10.63 -4.68
CA ILE A 40 3.68 10.50 -5.59
C ILE A 40 2.75 11.70 -5.47
N ALA A 41 2.38 12.06 -4.24
CA ALA A 41 1.47 13.15 -3.96
C ALA A 41 1.68 13.68 -2.55
N THR A 42 1.75 15.01 -2.43
CA THR A 42 1.83 15.67 -1.11
C THR A 42 0.43 15.88 -0.58
N LEU A 43 0.22 15.54 0.68
CA LEU A 43 -1.07 15.69 1.34
C LEU A 43 -0.96 16.72 2.46
N LYS A 44 -1.89 17.70 2.46
CA LYS A 44 -1.98 18.72 3.51
C LYS A 44 -3.33 18.66 4.17
N VAL A 45 -3.35 18.57 5.50
CA VAL A 45 -4.58 18.48 6.29
C VAL A 45 -4.56 19.52 7.40
N ASN A 46 -5.67 20.15 7.64
CA ASN A 46 -5.83 21.14 8.69
C ASN A 46 -7.01 20.77 9.60
N PRO A 47 -6.83 20.62 10.92
CA PRO A 47 -5.56 20.76 11.65
C PRO A 47 -4.55 19.68 11.31
N LYS A 48 -3.28 19.99 11.53
CA LYS A 48 -2.20 19.04 11.23
C LYS A 48 -2.32 17.79 12.11
N PRO A 49 -2.34 16.60 11.54
CA PRO A 49 -2.42 15.38 12.35
C PRO A 49 -1.11 15.13 13.11
N GLU A 50 -1.24 14.54 14.29
CA GLU A 50 -0.06 14.09 15.05
C GLU A 50 0.56 12.83 14.44
N THR A 51 -0.29 11.98 13.85
CA THR A 51 0.15 10.75 13.21
C THR A 51 -0.44 10.69 11.80
N THR A 52 0.40 10.36 10.83
CA THR A 52 -0.03 10.14 9.45
C THR A 52 0.39 8.74 9.03
N ILE A 53 -0.58 7.95 8.57
CA ILE A 53 -0.33 6.61 8.03
C ILE A 53 -0.81 6.62 6.59
N ARG A 54 0.12 6.57 5.65
CA ARG A 54 -0.16 6.52 4.21
C ARG A 54 0.41 5.23 3.64
N ILE A 55 -0.44 4.49 2.93
CA ILE A 55 -0.07 3.21 2.34
C ILE A 55 -0.49 3.21 0.88
N TYR A 56 0.45 2.97 -0.01
CA TYR A 56 0.18 2.82 -1.43
C TYR A 56 0.70 1.47 -1.89
N MET A 57 -0.20 0.64 -2.43
CA MET A 57 0.15 -0.71 -2.87
C MET A 57 0.37 -0.71 -4.38
N GLU A 58 1.57 -1.06 -4.82
CA GLU A 58 1.86 -1.33 -6.22
C GLU A 58 1.82 -2.84 -6.43
N PHE A 59 1.12 -3.28 -7.46
CA PHE A 59 1.00 -4.72 -7.72
C PHE A 59 0.96 -5.01 -9.21
N TYR A 60 1.33 -6.24 -9.55
CA TYR A 60 1.09 -6.77 -10.88
C TYR A 60 0.89 -8.28 -10.83
N GLY A 61 0.12 -8.79 -11.80
CA GLY A 61 -0.20 -10.21 -11.87
C GLY A 61 0.95 -11.04 -12.44
N LEU A 62 1.11 -12.25 -11.94
CA LEU A 62 2.08 -13.22 -12.40
C LEU A 62 1.37 -14.50 -12.80
N GLU A 63 1.79 -15.09 -13.92
CA GLU A 63 1.28 -16.40 -14.36
C GLU A 63 1.88 -17.54 -13.56
N ASN A 64 3.12 -17.41 -13.11
CA ASN A 64 3.85 -18.44 -12.39
C ASN A 64 4.34 -17.92 -11.05
N PHE A 65 4.41 -18.82 -10.08
CA PHE A 65 4.98 -18.47 -8.79
C PHE A 65 6.44 -18.06 -8.96
N THR A 66 6.79 -16.92 -8.36
CA THR A 66 8.15 -16.40 -8.36
C THR A 66 8.54 -16.10 -6.93
N GLN A 67 9.61 -16.70 -6.47
CA GLN A 67 10.12 -16.42 -5.14
C GLN A 67 10.89 -15.11 -5.14
N ILE A 68 10.50 -14.21 -4.24
CA ILE A 68 11.14 -12.91 -4.07
C ILE A 68 11.34 -12.65 -2.58
N ASN A 69 12.27 -11.76 -2.29
CA ASN A 69 12.54 -11.39 -0.90
C ASN A 69 11.35 -10.64 -0.31
N GLU A 70 11.02 -10.97 0.94
CA GLU A 70 9.95 -10.31 1.67
C GLU A 70 10.34 -8.86 1.95
N GLN A 71 9.41 -7.94 1.70
CA GLN A 71 9.61 -6.54 1.98
C GLN A 71 9.57 -6.30 3.50
N GLN A 72 10.53 -5.54 4.01
CA GLN A 72 10.54 -5.15 5.42
C GLN A 72 9.68 -3.90 5.59
N LEU A 73 8.65 -4.00 6.40
CA LEU A 73 7.70 -2.91 6.66
C LEU A 73 7.82 -2.43 8.09
N LEU A 74 7.82 -1.12 8.27
CA LEU A 74 7.90 -0.50 9.58
C LEU A 74 6.51 -0.12 10.07
N LYS A 75 6.24 -0.41 11.34
CA LYS A 75 4.98 -0.05 11.97
C LYS A 75 5.02 1.42 12.42
N THR A 76 3.94 2.16 12.15
CA THR A 76 3.77 3.51 12.65
C THR A 76 2.97 3.48 13.95
N GLU A 77 3.52 4.04 15.02
CA GLU A 77 2.81 4.19 16.28
C GLU A 77 1.78 5.31 16.17
N ARG A 78 0.54 5.03 16.58
CA ARG A 78 -0.55 6.01 16.53
C ARG A 78 -0.55 6.88 17.77
N LYS A 79 -0.59 8.20 17.57
CA LYS A 79 -0.69 9.17 18.66
C LYS A 79 -1.62 10.29 18.24
N GLY A 80 -2.61 10.60 19.09
CA GLY A 80 -3.50 11.73 18.89
C GLY A 80 -4.33 11.66 17.60
N PHE A 81 -4.57 12.81 17.01
CA PHE A 81 -5.29 12.92 15.75
C PHE A 81 -4.51 12.21 14.64
N THR A 82 -5.12 11.18 14.05
CA THR A 82 -4.45 10.33 13.08
C THR A 82 -5.15 10.42 11.73
N LEU A 83 -4.37 10.71 10.69
CA LEU A 83 -4.81 10.63 9.32
C LEU A 83 -4.38 9.28 8.74
N VAL A 84 -5.34 8.55 8.17
CA VAL A 84 -5.07 7.29 7.47
C VAL A 84 -5.51 7.43 6.03
N GLU A 85 -4.60 7.16 5.11
CA GLU A 85 -4.90 7.17 3.68
C GLU A 85 -4.30 5.90 3.07
N TRP A 86 -5.07 5.25 2.20
CA TRP A 86 -4.54 4.12 1.45
C TRP A 86 -5.04 4.13 0.01
N GLY A 87 -4.25 3.51 -0.86
CA GLY A 87 -4.58 3.37 -2.26
C GLY A 87 -3.66 2.35 -2.90
N GLY A 88 -3.71 2.27 -4.21
CA GLY A 88 -2.86 1.35 -4.94
C GLY A 88 -3.06 1.44 -6.43
N SER A 89 -2.20 0.76 -7.18
CA SER A 89 -2.32 0.69 -8.63
C SER A 89 -1.70 -0.59 -9.18
N ASP A 90 -2.26 -1.01 -10.31
CA ASP A 90 -1.72 -2.09 -11.12
C ASP A 90 -0.60 -1.51 -11.98
N VAL A 91 0.63 -1.98 -11.77
CA VAL A 91 1.79 -1.46 -12.49
C VAL A 91 2.23 -2.39 -13.63
N SER A 92 1.37 -3.30 -14.08
CA SER A 92 1.67 -4.25 -15.15
C SER A 92 2.20 -3.57 -16.42
N SER A 93 1.63 -2.42 -16.80
CA SER A 93 2.09 -1.69 -17.98
C SER A 93 3.51 -1.16 -17.83
N LYS A 94 3.89 -0.75 -16.64
CA LYS A 94 5.26 -0.28 -16.36
C LYS A 94 6.27 -1.42 -16.43
N ILE A 95 5.88 -2.59 -15.95
CA ILE A 95 6.72 -3.79 -16.02
C ILE A 95 6.97 -4.16 -17.49
N LYS A 96 5.91 -4.16 -18.31
CA LYS A 96 6.01 -4.48 -19.74
C LYS A 96 6.91 -3.51 -20.48
N ASN A 97 6.96 -2.24 -20.04
CA ASN A 97 7.76 -1.20 -20.66
C ASN A 97 9.13 -1.03 -20.00
N ASN A 98 9.48 -1.91 -19.04
CA ASN A 98 10.73 -1.84 -18.30
C ASN A 98 10.92 -0.51 -17.56
N GLU A 99 9.84 0.04 -17.01
CA GLU A 99 9.86 1.32 -16.33
C GLU A 99 10.04 1.21 -14.80
N LEU A 100 10.10 -0.01 -14.30
CA LEU A 100 10.29 -0.28 -12.87
C LEU A 100 11.71 -0.71 -12.54
#